data_ba3f9d799854383d7fc7a1107e0a016f
#
_entry.id   ba3f9d799854383d7fc7a1107e0a016f
#
_cell.length_a   1.000
_cell.length_b   1.000
_cell.length_c   1.000
_cell.angle_alpha   90.00
_cell.angle_beta   90.00
_cell.angle_gamma   90.00
#
_symmetry.space_group_name_H-M   'P 1'
#
loop_
_entity.id
_entity.type
_entity.pdbx_description
1 polymer ?
#
loop_
_entity_poly.entity_id
_entity_poly.type
_entity_poly.pdbx_seq_one_letter_code
_entity_poly.pdbx_strand_id
1 'polypeptide(L)'
;MWTIREATADDLPAIAKIEAQVYTVEGPWSLADFQTDYALPDRYYLVAEDEGRIIGYAAAFAENDTVDLTMNTVLPEYRKQGIGTQFLIKRLEWAGNRKVVLQTRMDNTTVQQMYAKYGFKPTQVLEDFYPNAVAALEMVREHLTESLPE
;
A
#
# COMPACT_ATOMS: atom_id res chain seq x y z
N MET A 1 21.54 -3.27 1.97
CA MET A 1 20.60 -2.45 2.79
C MET A 1 19.59 -1.75 1.89
N TRP A 2 18.35 -1.77 2.26
CA TRP A 2 17.30 -1.15 1.44
C TRP A 2 17.02 0.28 1.87
N THR A 3 16.53 1.07 0.92
CA THR A 3 16.04 2.42 1.17
C THR A 3 14.70 2.60 0.46
N ILE A 4 13.93 3.58 0.90
CA ILE A 4 12.63 3.89 0.30
C ILE A 4 12.70 5.29 -0.30
N ARG A 5 12.15 5.42 -1.50
CA ARG A 5 12.06 6.70 -2.20
C ARG A 5 10.76 6.77 -3.00
N GLU A 6 10.40 7.96 -3.41
CA GLU A 6 9.27 8.13 -4.33
C GLU A 6 9.61 7.52 -5.67
N ALA A 7 8.63 6.84 -6.28
CA ALA A 7 8.81 6.21 -7.59
C ALA A 7 8.77 7.26 -8.71
N THR A 8 9.48 6.95 -9.79
CA THR A 8 9.37 7.70 -11.04
C THR A 8 8.71 6.80 -12.08
N ALA A 9 8.34 7.38 -13.23
CA ALA A 9 7.76 6.60 -14.32
C ALA A 9 8.68 5.46 -14.77
N ASP A 10 9.99 5.65 -14.68
CA ASP A 10 10.97 4.64 -15.07
C ASP A 10 10.97 3.41 -14.15
N ASP A 11 10.38 3.51 -12.96
CA ASP A 11 10.27 2.39 -12.03
C ASP A 11 9.08 1.47 -12.33
N LEU A 12 8.12 1.93 -13.13
CA LEU A 12 6.89 1.17 -13.37
C LEU A 12 7.11 -0.21 -13.98
N PRO A 13 8.05 -0.40 -14.93
CA PRO A 13 8.31 -1.75 -15.44
C PRO A 13 8.77 -2.72 -14.34
N ALA A 14 9.61 -2.27 -13.41
CA ALA A 14 10.05 -3.10 -12.30
C ALA A 14 8.89 -3.41 -11.34
N ILE A 15 8.04 -2.43 -11.08
CA ILE A 15 6.84 -2.62 -10.25
C ILE A 15 5.92 -3.67 -10.87
N ALA A 16 5.64 -3.56 -12.17
CA ALA A 16 4.78 -4.51 -12.87
C ALA A 16 5.36 -5.93 -12.83
N LYS A 17 6.69 -6.06 -12.90
CA LYS A 17 7.35 -7.35 -12.81
C LYS A 17 7.17 -8.00 -11.44
N ILE A 18 7.30 -7.22 -10.38
CA ILE A 18 7.07 -7.71 -9.01
C ILE A 18 5.60 -8.11 -8.84
N GLU A 19 4.69 -7.29 -9.33
CA GLU A 19 3.26 -7.57 -9.26
C GLU A 19 2.94 -8.93 -9.89
N ALA A 20 3.48 -9.19 -11.09
CA ALA A 20 3.27 -10.44 -11.80
C ALA A 20 3.86 -11.64 -11.06
N GLN A 21 4.97 -11.46 -10.35
CA GLN A 21 5.58 -12.53 -9.56
C GLN A 21 4.77 -12.88 -8.31
N VAL A 22 4.19 -11.88 -7.65
CA VAL A 22 3.52 -12.06 -6.36
C VAL A 22 2.05 -12.42 -6.53
N TYR A 23 1.37 -11.81 -7.48
CA TYR A 23 -0.09 -11.97 -7.65
C TYR A 23 -0.44 -12.81 -8.87
N THR A 24 0.06 -14.03 -8.92
CA THR A 24 -0.14 -14.93 -10.06
C THR A 24 -1.57 -15.45 -10.17
N VAL A 25 -2.29 -15.57 -9.05
CA VAL A 25 -3.65 -16.13 -9.01
C VAL A 25 -4.70 -15.03 -9.16
N GLU A 26 -4.45 -13.88 -8.57
CA GLU A 26 -5.41 -12.78 -8.49
C GLU A 26 -5.53 -11.96 -9.79
N GLY A 27 -4.71 -12.26 -10.78
CA GLY A 27 -4.70 -11.45 -12.01
C GLY A 27 -3.96 -10.13 -11.80
N PRO A 28 -2.65 -10.13 -11.94
CA PRO A 28 -1.85 -8.94 -11.65
C PRO A 28 -2.16 -7.78 -12.61
N TRP A 29 -1.96 -6.56 -12.13
CA TRP A 29 -1.98 -5.40 -13.00
C TRP A 29 -0.84 -5.48 -13.99
N SER A 30 -1.11 -5.07 -15.23
CA SER A 30 -0.09 -4.97 -16.28
C SER A 30 0.68 -3.67 -16.15
N LEU A 31 1.77 -3.57 -16.90
CA LEU A 31 2.50 -2.29 -16.99
C LEU A 31 1.57 -1.16 -17.46
N ALA A 32 0.70 -1.43 -18.43
CA ALA A 32 -0.24 -0.42 -18.93
C ALA A 32 -1.20 0.05 -17.83
N ASP A 33 -1.65 -0.86 -16.98
CA ASP A 33 -2.51 -0.50 -15.84
C ASP A 33 -1.80 0.45 -14.89
N PHE A 34 -0.55 0.14 -14.55
CA PHE A 34 0.25 1.00 -13.68
C PHE A 34 0.50 2.36 -14.31
N GLN A 35 0.80 2.41 -15.60
CA GLN A 35 1.05 3.66 -16.31
C GLN A 35 -0.20 4.55 -16.31
N THR A 36 -1.36 3.94 -16.52
CA THR A 36 -2.63 4.67 -16.52
C THR A 36 -2.91 5.27 -15.12
N ASP A 37 -2.75 4.47 -14.07
CA ASP A 37 -3.00 4.94 -12.71
C ASP A 37 -1.98 6.00 -12.28
N TYR A 38 -0.70 5.76 -12.56
CA TYR A 38 0.36 6.67 -12.16
C TYR A 38 0.19 8.06 -12.79
N ALA A 39 -0.38 8.13 -13.99
CA ALA A 39 -0.60 9.40 -14.70
C ALA A 39 -1.78 10.21 -14.16
N LEU A 40 -2.63 9.61 -13.34
CA LEU A 40 -3.77 10.32 -12.74
C LEU A 40 -3.28 11.30 -11.66
N PRO A 41 -4.03 12.38 -11.39
CA PRO A 41 -3.64 13.33 -10.35
C PRO A 41 -3.73 12.71 -8.95
N ASP A 42 -3.01 13.31 -8.02
CA ASP A 42 -3.05 12.96 -6.60
C ASP A 42 -2.71 11.50 -6.31
N ARG A 43 -1.72 10.99 -7.02
CA ARG A 43 -1.14 9.66 -6.80
C ARG A 43 0.21 9.79 -6.10
N TYR A 44 0.50 8.84 -5.22
CA TYR A 44 1.77 8.79 -4.49
C TYR A 44 2.28 7.36 -4.54
N TYR A 45 3.36 7.15 -5.28
CA TYR A 45 3.98 5.84 -5.45
C TYR A 45 5.35 5.82 -4.78
N LEU A 46 5.61 4.75 -4.05
CA LEU A 46 6.88 4.52 -3.37
C LEU A 46 7.51 3.22 -3.86
N VAL A 47 8.82 3.19 -3.88
CA VAL A 47 9.57 1.95 -4.11
C VAL A 47 10.59 1.75 -3.00
N ALA A 48 10.85 0.49 -2.68
CA ALA A 48 11.98 0.10 -1.85
C ALA A 48 13.05 -0.44 -2.78
N GLU A 49 14.28 -0.04 -2.55
CA GLU A 49 15.40 -0.34 -3.44
C GLU A 49 16.57 -0.86 -2.64
N ASP A 50 17.20 -1.92 -3.12
CA ASP A 50 18.40 -2.49 -2.53
C ASP A 50 19.45 -2.62 -3.61
N GLU A 51 20.53 -1.84 -3.50
CA GLU A 51 21.63 -1.81 -4.46
C GLU A 51 21.15 -1.66 -5.91
N GLY A 52 20.23 -0.71 -6.12
CA GLY A 52 19.70 -0.41 -7.44
C GLY A 52 18.59 -1.30 -7.94
N ARG A 53 18.22 -2.33 -7.16
CA ARG A 53 17.14 -3.24 -7.52
C ARG A 53 15.87 -2.86 -6.76
N ILE A 54 14.76 -2.75 -7.46
CA ILE A 54 13.46 -2.52 -6.82
C ILE A 54 12.99 -3.84 -6.19
N ILE A 55 12.66 -3.80 -4.91
CA ILE A 55 12.29 -4.99 -4.13
C ILE A 55 10.91 -4.90 -3.51
N GLY A 56 10.24 -3.77 -3.66
CA GLY A 56 8.89 -3.60 -3.17
C GLY A 56 8.32 -2.27 -3.63
N TYR A 57 7.01 -2.12 -3.51
CA TYR A 57 6.34 -0.88 -3.89
C TYR A 57 5.08 -0.69 -3.07
N ALA A 58 4.64 0.56 -2.97
CA ALA A 58 3.39 0.90 -2.30
C ALA A 58 2.80 2.12 -2.99
N ALA A 59 1.50 2.30 -2.85
CA ALA A 59 0.85 3.44 -3.46
C ALA A 59 -0.31 3.95 -2.62
N ALA A 60 -0.69 5.19 -2.90
CA ALA A 60 -1.85 5.83 -2.31
C ALA A 60 -2.41 6.80 -3.34
N PHE A 61 -3.69 7.13 -3.20
CA PHE A 61 -4.26 8.25 -3.97
C PHE A 61 -5.20 9.04 -3.08
N ALA A 62 -5.31 10.33 -3.39
CA ALA A 62 -6.20 11.22 -2.66
C ALA A 62 -7.37 11.60 -3.54
N GLU A 63 -8.56 11.61 -2.96
CA GLU A 63 -9.78 12.10 -3.60
C GLU A 63 -10.54 12.90 -2.56
N ASN A 64 -10.71 14.19 -2.85
CA ASN A 64 -11.26 15.13 -1.87
C ASN A 64 -10.39 15.15 -0.61
N ASP A 65 -10.96 14.92 0.56
CA ASP A 65 -10.23 14.94 1.83
C ASP A 65 -9.95 13.51 2.36
N THR A 66 -9.94 12.53 1.47
CA THR A 66 -9.73 11.13 1.82
C THR A 66 -8.56 10.57 1.02
N VAL A 67 -7.72 9.80 1.69
CA VAL A 67 -6.58 9.11 1.08
C VAL A 67 -6.83 7.61 1.14
N ASP A 68 -6.69 6.92 0.01
CA ASP A 68 -6.77 5.47 -0.06
C ASP A 68 -5.37 4.88 -0.19
N LEU A 69 -5.07 3.90 0.65
CA LEU A 69 -3.83 3.13 0.56
C LEU A 69 -4.13 1.90 -0.30
N THR A 70 -3.58 1.87 -1.53
CA THR A 70 -4.01 0.91 -2.55
C THR A 70 -3.11 -0.29 -2.74
N MET A 71 -1.83 -0.16 -2.45
CA MET A 71 -0.84 -1.21 -2.72
C MET A 71 0.18 -1.23 -1.59
N ASN A 72 0.71 -2.42 -1.30
CA ASN A 72 1.79 -2.58 -0.35
C ASN A 72 2.37 -3.97 -0.57
N THR A 73 3.39 -4.06 -1.42
CA THR A 73 3.95 -5.34 -1.86
C THR A 73 5.45 -5.35 -1.66
N VAL A 74 5.95 -6.41 -1.04
CA VAL A 74 7.39 -6.62 -0.82
C VAL A 74 7.72 -8.02 -1.31
N LEU A 75 8.83 -8.18 -2.02
CA LEU A 75 9.30 -9.50 -2.45
C LEU A 75 9.48 -10.40 -1.23
N PRO A 76 9.12 -11.70 -1.34
CA PRO A 76 9.16 -12.61 -0.19
C PRO A 76 10.49 -12.61 0.57
N GLU A 77 11.62 -12.57 -0.13
CA GLU A 77 12.94 -12.61 0.50
C GLU A 77 13.28 -11.35 1.29
N TYR A 78 12.51 -10.28 1.13
CA TYR A 78 12.73 -9.02 1.85
C TYR A 78 11.66 -8.73 2.91
N ARG A 79 10.75 -9.67 3.15
CA ARG A 79 9.69 -9.49 4.15
C ARG A 79 10.26 -9.57 5.57
N LYS A 80 9.49 -9.06 6.54
CA LYS A 80 9.83 -9.04 7.96
C LYS A 80 11.07 -8.20 8.30
N GLN A 81 11.36 -7.20 7.46
CA GLN A 81 12.47 -6.28 7.69
C GLN A 81 11.99 -4.84 7.96
N GLY A 82 10.68 -4.65 8.04
CA GLY A 82 10.12 -3.32 8.33
C GLY A 82 9.83 -2.47 7.10
N ILE A 83 9.97 -3.00 5.89
CA ILE A 83 9.72 -2.24 4.66
C ILE A 83 8.25 -1.82 4.58
N GLY A 84 7.33 -2.76 4.82
CA GLY A 84 5.89 -2.45 4.78
C GLY A 84 5.49 -1.39 5.79
N THR A 85 6.08 -1.42 6.98
CA THR A 85 5.85 -0.40 8.00
C THR A 85 6.36 0.98 7.55
N GLN A 86 7.52 1.03 6.93
CA GLN A 86 8.06 2.29 6.41
C GLN A 86 7.22 2.82 5.24
N PHE A 87 6.71 1.95 4.39
CA PHE A 87 5.76 2.36 3.35
C PHE A 87 4.52 2.99 3.97
N LEU A 88 4.00 2.40 5.04
CA LEU A 88 2.83 2.95 5.74
C LEU A 88 3.14 4.33 6.32
N ILE A 89 4.24 4.46 7.04
CA ILE A 89 4.63 5.73 7.67
C ILE A 89 4.74 6.85 6.63
N LYS A 90 5.42 6.58 5.53
CA LYS A 90 5.60 7.60 4.48
C LYS A 90 4.27 8.00 3.83
N ARG A 91 3.37 7.04 3.61
CA ARG A 91 2.06 7.34 3.05
C ARG A 91 1.20 8.13 4.04
N LEU A 92 1.32 7.85 5.33
CA LEU A 92 0.62 8.63 6.37
C LEU A 92 1.17 10.05 6.47
N GLU A 93 2.47 10.23 6.31
CA GLU A 93 3.07 11.57 6.23
C GLU A 93 2.50 12.35 5.03
N TRP A 94 2.42 11.70 3.88
CA TRP A 94 1.83 12.32 2.68
C TRP A 94 0.35 12.66 2.87
N ALA A 95 -0.39 11.77 3.53
CA ALA A 95 -1.81 11.98 3.81
C ALA A 95 -2.04 13.16 4.75
N GLY A 96 -1.10 13.41 5.67
CA GLY A 96 -1.24 14.47 6.66
C GLY A 96 -2.39 14.19 7.60
N ASN A 97 -3.27 15.17 7.80
CA ASN A 97 -4.40 15.03 8.72
C ASN A 97 -5.67 14.50 8.07
N ARG A 98 -5.61 14.16 6.78
CA ARG A 98 -6.77 13.66 6.05
C ARG A 98 -7.17 12.27 6.55
N LYS A 99 -8.43 11.92 6.30
CA LYS A 99 -8.94 10.58 6.55
C LYS A 99 -8.21 9.58 5.64
N VAL A 100 -7.83 8.43 6.18
CA VAL A 100 -7.13 7.39 5.41
C VAL A 100 -7.92 6.08 5.47
N VAL A 101 -8.10 5.45 4.32
CA VAL A 101 -8.88 4.22 4.18
C VAL A 101 -8.00 3.15 3.55
N LEU A 102 -8.15 1.92 3.99
CA LEU A 102 -7.51 0.77 3.37
C LEU A 102 -8.40 -0.46 3.48
N GLN A 103 -8.10 -1.46 2.65
CA GLN A 103 -8.71 -2.78 2.75
C GLN A 103 -7.59 -3.79 2.96
N THR A 104 -7.81 -4.77 3.82
CA THR A 104 -6.88 -5.86 4.08
C THR A 104 -7.64 -7.18 4.20
N ARG A 105 -6.95 -8.31 4.00
CA ARG A 105 -7.61 -9.61 4.12
C ARG A 105 -8.09 -9.84 5.54
N MET A 106 -9.32 -10.36 5.66
CA MET A 106 -9.91 -10.67 6.97
C MET A 106 -9.06 -11.64 7.79
N ASP A 107 -8.33 -12.52 7.10
CA ASP A 107 -7.51 -13.54 7.76
C ASP A 107 -6.11 -13.05 8.13
N ASN A 108 -5.75 -11.81 7.82
CA ASN A 108 -4.41 -11.28 8.13
C ASN A 108 -4.44 -10.45 9.41
N THR A 109 -4.50 -11.14 10.57
CA THR A 109 -4.62 -10.47 11.86
C THR A 109 -3.36 -9.70 12.25
N THR A 110 -2.18 -10.17 11.83
CA THR A 110 -0.91 -9.50 12.13
C THR A 110 -0.87 -8.10 11.51
N VAL A 111 -1.28 -7.99 10.24
CA VAL A 111 -1.33 -6.72 9.53
C VAL A 111 -2.39 -5.80 10.13
N GLN A 112 -3.56 -6.37 10.50
CA GLN A 112 -4.62 -5.59 11.15
C GLN A 112 -4.15 -4.97 12.46
N GLN A 113 -3.38 -5.71 13.25
CA GLN A 113 -2.81 -5.20 14.51
C GLN A 113 -1.82 -4.06 14.25
N MET A 114 -1.02 -4.18 13.19
CA MET A 114 -0.10 -3.11 12.81
C MET A 114 -0.86 -1.84 12.45
N TYR A 115 -1.90 -1.96 11.64
CA TYR A 115 -2.71 -0.79 11.26
C TYR A 115 -3.39 -0.18 12.47
N ALA A 116 -3.91 -1.01 13.39
CA ALA A 116 -4.54 -0.50 14.61
C ALA A 116 -3.58 0.35 15.44
N LYS A 117 -2.30 -0.04 15.47
CA LYS A 117 -1.25 0.71 16.17
C LYS A 117 -1.10 2.13 15.60
N TYR A 118 -1.38 2.32 14.33
CA TYR A 118 -1.27 3.63 13.67
C TYR A 118 -2.61 4.37 13.59
N GLY A 119 -3.59 3.95 14.37
CA GLY A 119 -4.85 4.67 14.51
C GLY A 119 -5.98 4.20 13.62
N PHE A 120 -5.79 3.11 12.89
CA PHE A 120 -6.84 2.56 12.05
C PHE A 120 -7.82 1.72 12.87
N LYS A 121 -9.11 1.84 12.54
CA LYS A 121 -10.18 1.06 13.19
C LYS A 121 -10.99 0.34 12.12
N PRO A 122 -11.43 -0.90 12.39
CA PRO A 122 -12.27 -1.61 11.43
C PRO A 122 -13.64 -0.95 11.31
N THR A 123 -14.13 -0.82 10.09
CA THR A 123 -15.40 -0.17 9.81
C THR A 123 -16.43 -1.08 9.16
N GLN A 124 -16.01 -2.02 8.31
CA GLN A 124 -16.92 -2.95 7.67
C GLN A 124 -16.20 -4.14 7.07
N VAL A 125 -16.94 -5.21 6.84
CA VAL A 125 -16.45 -6.39 6.14
C VAL A 125 -16.99 -6.33 4.72
N LEU A 126 -16.09 -6.50 3.73
CA LEU A 126 -16.44 -6.51 2.31
C LEU A 126 -16.38 -7.96 1.83
N GLU A 127 -17.55 -8.60 1.71
CA GLU A 127 -17.64 -9.99 1.30
C GLU A 127 -17.21 -10.17 -0.15
N ASP A 128 -16.59 -11.30 -0.46
CA ASP A 128 -16.14 -11.67 -1.80
C ASP A 128 -15.24 -10.62 -2.47
N PHE A 129 -14.52 -9.86 -1.67
CA PHE A 129 -13.68 -8.77 -2.16
C PHE A 129 -12.45 -9.30 -2.91
N TYR A 130 -11.82 -10.33 -2.38
CA TYR A 130 -10.65 -10.96 -3.00
C TYR A 130 -11.07 -12.25 -3.71
N PRO A 131 -10.25 -12.71 -4.69
CA PRO A 131 -10.50 -14.01 -5.33
C PRO A 131 -10.64 -15.14 -4.30
N ASN A 132 -11.37 -16.18 -4.67
CA ASN A 132 -11.65 -17.35 -3.83
C ASN A 132 -12.55 -17.01 -2.63
N ALA A 133 -13.41 -16.00 -2.79
CA ALA A 133 -14.40 -15.60 -1.78
C ALA A 133 -13.78 -15.14 -0.45
N VAL A 134 -12.55 -14.63 -0.50
CA VAL A 134 -11.92 -14.09 0.70
C VAL A 134 -12.45 -12.68 0.97
N ALA A 135 -12.94 -12.46 2.18
CA ALA A 135 -13.45 -11.15 2.59
C ALA A 135 -12.32 -10.18 2.91
N ALA A 136 -12.60 -8.90 2.73
CA ALA A 136 -11.71 -7.82 3.15
C ALA A 136 -12.27 -7.15 4.40
N LEU A 137 -11.37 -6.68 5.24
CA LEU A 137 -11.73 -5.78 6.33
C LEU A 137 -11.35 -4.36 5.89
N GLU A 138 -12.34 -3.47 5.87
CA GLU A 138 -12.05 -2.06 5.66
C GLU A 138 -11.62 -1.45 6.98
N MET A 139 -10.53 -0.71 6.97
CA MET A 139 -10.04 -0.01 8.14
C MET A 139 -9.88 1.47 7.81
N VAL A 140 -10.22 2.31 8.76
CA VAL A 140 -10.23 3.77 8.58
C VAL A 140 -9.48 4.43 9.72
N ARG A 141 -8.66 5.40 9.34
CA ARG A 141 -8.03 6.32 10.28
C ARG A 141 -8.65 7.69 10.03
N GLU A 142 -9.38 8.20 11.03
CA GLU A 142 -10.10 9.47 10.89
C GLU A 142 -9.14 10.66 10.84
N HIS A 143 -9.67 11.83 10.55
CA HIS A 143 -8.90 13.08 10.54
C HIS A 143 -8.13 13.23 11.85
N LEU A 144 -6.87 13.66 11.74
CA LEU A 144 -6.02 13.80 12.91
C LEU A 144 -5.93 15.25 13.36
N THR A 145 -5.84 15.40 14.69
CA THR A 145 -5.49 16.69 15.31
C THR A 145 -4.15 16.60 16.01
N GLU A 146 -3.51 15.43 16.02
CA GLU A 146 -2.26 15.15 16.71
C GLU A 146 -1.23 14.57 15.75
N SER A 147 0.04 14.59 16.19
CA SER A 147 1.14 14.02 15.42
C SER A 147 1.01 12.50 15.32
N LEU A 148 1.65 11.93 14.30
CA LEU A 148 1.72 10.49 14.12
C LEU A 148 2.51 9.84 15.25
N PRO A 149 2.15 8.60 15.64
CA PRO A 149 2.98 7.84 16.59
C PRO A 149 4.32 7.50 15.94
N GLU A 150 5.35 7.48 16.76
CA GLU A 150 6.70 7.13 16.31
C GLU A 150 6.97 5.63 16.39
#